data_a0cdfcf6443d57f99e9f0f95dd616e13
#
_entry.id   a0cdfcf6443d57f99e9f0f95dd616e13
#
_cell.length_a   1.000
_cell.length_b   1.000
_cell.length_c   1.000
_cell.angle_alpha   90.00
_cell.angle_beta   90.00
_cell.angle_gamma   90.00
#
_symmetry.space_group_name_H-M   'P 1'
#
loop_
_entity.id
_entity.type
_entity.pdbx_description
1 polymer ?
#
loop_
_entity_poly.entity_id
_entity_poly.type
_entity_poly.pdbx_seq_one_letter_code
_entity_poly.pdbx_strand_id
1 'polypeptide(L)'
;ARIFPHLHSQKDVDVLNTMLEHPPISDESEPGWYAKPYAELHRTSDTDRFVEDPSEGDYPVYGGSNVYQFSHDPSFVGIDPPEFWSVEEDVDPDSSAKRRVREKNYRKLKRALYHAFDGTGSQVSFVNNLLAEHRNEELSEDDVLLDCTEYRIVFRDIARAKNERTIIASVIPDGIVCTNTLHTLRPYEIDPDEEDLTCSPLYPVYERIFTDKSLFVALGLLNSIPFDYLMRTKVDTHIVMYKFEESQVPRLTKGDEWFEFIWQRAARLNCYGDEFEEMRDRLGGIEPAASTDEREEIQAELDAGSFYAYGLNREQTGFILDDFYQVGNPRRMTDEYFELGLEKYDELAQGES
;
A
#
# COMPACT_ATOMS: atom_id res chain seq x y z
N ALA A 1 -10.30 -14.04 -13.45
CA ALA A 1 -11.72 -14.32 -13.13
C ALA A 1 -12.51 -13.03 -13.32
N ARG A 2 -13.67 -13.06 -13.94
CA ARG A 2 -14.53 -11.88 -14.02
C ARG A 2 -15.28 -11.75 -12.70
N ILE A 3 -15.03 -10.66 -11.97
CA ILE A 3 -15.76 -10.32 -10.76
C ILE A 3 -17.07 -9.67 -11.20
N PHE A 4 -18.19 -10.18 -10.71
CA PHE A 4 -19.48 -9.53 -10.86
C PHE A 4 -19.72 -8.67 -9.62
N PRO A 5 -19.75 -7.33 -9.75
CA PRO A 5 -20.01 -6.44 -8.63
C PRO A 5 -21.44 -6.64 -8.12
N HIS A 6 -21.65 -6.42 -6.82
CA HIS A 6 -22.99 -6.36 -6.24
C HIS A 6 -23.63 -5.03 -6.62
N LEU A 7 -24.56 -5.05 -7.56
CA LEU A 7 -25.25 -3.87 -8.07
C LEU A 7 -26.71 -3.88 -7.61
N HIS A 8 -27.20 -2.75 -7.15
CA HIS A 8 -28.56 -2.59 -6.65
C HIS A 8 -29.43 -1.71 -7.56
N SER A 9 -28.82 -0.87 -8.41
CA SER A 9 -29.53 0.11 -9.24
C SER A 9 -28.78 0.41 -10.56
N GLN A 10 -29.46 1.11 -11.48
CA GLN A 10 -28.82 1.62 -12.70
C GLN A 10 -27.75 2.67 -12.37
N LYS A 11 -27.90 3.43 -11.28
CA LYS A 11 -26.90 4.42 -10.85
C LYS A 11 -25.56 3.78 -10.46
N ASP A 12 -25.58 2.59 -9.84
CA ASP A 12 -24.35 1.83 -9.58
C ASP A 12 -23.61 1.52 -10.89
N VAL A 13 -24.35 1.13 -11.94
CA VAL A 13 -23.76 0.85 -13.24
C VAL A 13 -23.14 2.10 -13.86
N ASP A 14 -23.82 3.24 -13.75
CA ASP A 14 -23.35 4.51 -14.32
C ASP A 14 -22.08 5.01 -13.59
N VAL A 15 -22.04 4.91 -12.26
CA VAL A 15 -20.88 5.23 -11.44
C VAL A 15 -19.70 4.30 -11.79
N LEU A 16 -19.94 2.99 -11.79
CA LEU A 16 -18.88 2.02 -12.07
C LEU A 16 -18.37 2.15 -13.52
N ASN A 17 -19.20 2.49 -14.49
CA ASN A 17 -18.72 2.74 -15.85
C ASN A 17 -17.72 3.89 -15.90
N THR A 18 -17.96 5.00 -15.17
CA THR A 18 -17.00 6.09 -15.06
C THR A 18 -15.69 5.61 -14.40
N MET A 19 -15.78 4.85 -13.31
CA MET A 19 -14.59 4.36 -12.62
C MET A 19 -13.80 3.34 -13.43
N LEU A 20 -14.47 2.52 -14.25
CA LEU A 20 -13.86 1.51 -15.11
C LEU A 20 -13.09 2.08 -16.31
N GLU A 21 -13.15 3.38 -16.57
CA GLU A 21 -12.32 4.06 -17.57
C GLU A 21 -10.85 4.14 -17.14
N HIS A 22 -10.56 3.97 -15.85
CA HIS A 22 -9.21 3.94 -15.33
C HIS A 22 -8.57 2.55 -15.42
N PRO A 23 -7.23 2.46 -15.48
CA PRO A 23 -6.53 1.18 -15.53
C PRO A 23 -6.65 0.42 -14.20
N PRO A 24 -6.52 -0.93 -14.24
CA PRO A 24 -6.32 -1.70 -13.03
C PRO A 24 -5.08 -1.25 -12.24
N ILE A 25 -5.14 -1.33 -10.91
CA ILE A 25 -4.04 -0.85 -10.05
C ILE A 25 -2.73 -1.64 -10.27
N SER A 26 -2.81 -2.87 -10.74
CA SER A 26 -1.64 -3.73 -11.01
C SER A 26 -1.13 -3.67 -12.46
N ASP A 27 -1.71 -2.84 -13.32
CA ASP A 27 -1.30 -2.76 -14.72
C ASP A 27 0.08 -2.10 -14.88
N GLU A 28 1.09 -2.88 -15.25
CA GLU A 28 2.47 -2.44 -15.48
C GLU A 28 2.67 -1.74 -16.83
N SER A 29 1.72 -1.85 -17.75
CA SER A 29 1.82 -1.24 -19.08
C SER A 29 1.51 0.26 -19.07
N GLU A 30 0.83 0.75 -18.03
CA GLU A 30 0.51 2.15 -17.85
C GLU A 30 1.69 2.91 -17.22
N PRO A 31 1.92 4.17 -17.62
CA PRO A 31 3.01 4.96 -17.06
C PRO A 31 2.81 5.29 -15.58
N GLY A 32 3.90 5.47 -14.88
CA GLY A 32 3.90 5.83 -13.47
C GLY A 32 4.03 4.62 -12.55
N TRP A 33 3.29 4.64 -11.45
CA TRP A 33 3.33 3.61 -10.42
C TRP A 33 2.25 2.53 -10.64
N TYR A 34 2.46 1.36 -10.10
CA TYR A 34 1.48 0.27 -10.02
C TYR A 34 1.56 -0.42 -8.65
N ALA A 35 0.60 -1.26 -8.30
CA ALA A 35 0.60 -1.90 -6.99
C ALA A 35 0.44 -3.42 -7.10
N LYS A 36 1.41 -4.14 -6.53
CA LYS A 36 1.38 -5.60 -6.39
C LYS A 36 1.38 -5.98 -4.91
N PRO A 37 0.23 -6.44 -4.37
CA PRO A 37 0.16 -6.87 -2.99
C PRO A 37 0.83 -8.24 -2.78
N TYR A 38 1.39 -8.44 -1.58
CA TYR A 38 1.91 -9.73 -1.16
C TYR A 38 1.86 -9.87 0.37
N ALA A 39 2.01 -11.09 0.87
CA ALA A 39 2.17 -11.38 2.29
C ALA A 39 3.64 -11.67 2.61
N GLU A 40 4.24 -10.93 3.54
CA GLU A 40 5.62 -11.15 3.97
C GLU A 40 5.73 -12.42 4.79
N LEU A 41 4.97 -12.54 5.85
CA LEU A 41 4.92 -13.69 6.74
C LEU A 41 3.50 -14.25 6.84
N HIS A 42 3.39 -15.50 7.23
CA HIS A 42 2.12 -16.14 7.55
C HIS A 42 2.04 -16.45 9.03
N ARG A 43 1.08 -15.85 9.74
CA ARG A 43 0.93 -15.99 11.18
C ARG A 43 0.86 -17.45 11.65
N THR A 44 0.30 -18.35 10.85
CA THR A 44 0.14 -19.76 11.21
C THR A 44 1.36 -20.63 10.89
N SER A 45 2.03 -20.36 9.76
CA SER A 45 3.18 -21.19 9.32
C SER A 45 4.53 -20.66 9.78
N ASP A 46 4.61 -19.41 10.20
CA ASP A 46 5.83 -18.76 10.66
C ASP A 46 5.76 -18.38 12.17
N THR A 47 4.75 -18.88 12.91
CA THR A 47 4.47 -18.52 14.33
C THR A 47 5.64 -18.88 15.27
N ASP A 48 6.33 -19.95 14.99
CA ASP A 48 7.49 -20.43 15.76
C ASP A 48 8.73 -19.52 15.63
N ARG A 49 8.65 -18.49 14.80
CA ARG A 49 9.71 -17.53 14.55
C ARG A 49 9.46 -16.16 15.18
N PHE A 50 8.33 -16.02 15.87
CA PHE A 50 7.94 -14.77 16.52
C PHE A 50 8.26 -14.85 18.01
N VAL A 51 8.85 -13.79 18.56
CA VAL A 51 9.06 -13.63 19.99
C VAL A 51 8.01 -12.66 20.56
N GLU A 52 7.58 -12.91 21.81
CA GLU A 52 6.56 -12.08 22.45
C GLU A 52 7.15 -10.79 23.03
N ASP A 53 8.41 -10.85 23.48
CA ASP A 53 9.10 -9.67 24.01
C ASP A 53 9.76 -8.89 22.88
N PRO A 54 9.31 -7.65 22.59
CA PRO A 54 9.89 -6.81 21.55
C PRO A 54 11.40 -6.53 21.73
N SER A 55 11.91 -6.65 22.96
CA SER A 55 13.36 -6.44 23.23
C SER A 55 14.24 -7.62 22.79
N GLU A 56 13.63 -8.77 22.50
CA GLU A 56 14.31 -10.00 22.08
C GLU A 56 14.35 -10.14 20.54
N GLY A 57 13.69 -9.24 19.79
CA GLY A 57 13.59 -9.33 18.34
C GLY A 57 14.10 -8.10 17.59
N ASP A 58 14.44 -8.27 16.30
CA ASP A 58 14.96 -7.20 15.44
C ASP A 58 13.88 -6.25 14.92
N TYR A 59 12.74 -6.82 14.52
CA TYR A 59 11.67 -6.08 13.87
C TYR A 59 10.34 -6.35 14.53
N PRO A 60 9.52 -5.32 14.80
CA PRO A 60 8.12 -5.53 15.17
C PRO A 60 7.35 -6.18 14.02
N VAL A 61 6.46 -7.10 14.36
CA VAL A 61 5.59 -7.79 13.41
C VAL A 61 4.19 -7.24 13.49
N TYR A 62 3.76 -6.58 12.41
CA TYR A 62 2.43 -5.98 12.31
C TYR A 62 1.41 -6.96 11.72
N GLY A 63 0.21 -6.94 12.28
CA GLY A 63 -1.01 -7.52 11.71
C GLY A 63 -2.03 -6.45 11.35
N GLY A 64 -3.18 -6.85 10.81
CA GLY A 64 -4.21 -5.90 10.38
C GLY A 64 -4.70 -4.95 11.47
N SER A 65 -4.64 -5.32 12.75
CA SER A 65 -5.04 -4.44 13.86
C SER A 65 -4.02 -3.35 14.21
N ASN A 66 -2.78 -3.44 13.71
CA ASN A 66 -1.72 -2.48 13.99
C ASN A 66 -1.78 -1.19 13.15
N VAL A 67 -2.69 -1.11 12.18
CA VAL A 67 -2.83 0.07 11.33
C VAL A 67 -4.28 0.53 11.25
N TYR A 68 -4.47 1.82 10.98
CA TYR A 68 -5.73 2.40 10.57
C TYR A 68 -5.51 3.27 9.31
N GLN A 69 -6.56 3.90 8.79
CA GLN A 69 -6.38 4.80 7.63
C GLN A 69 -5.41 5.92 7.97
N PHE A 70 -4.34 6.07 7.17
CA PHE A 70 -3.29 7.06 7.38
C PHE A 70 -2.64 7.00 8.76
N SER A 71 -2.64 5.82 9.39
CA SER A 71 -2.06 5.65 10.71
C SER A 71 -1.40 4.28 10.84
N HIS A 72 -0.10 4.30 11.14
CA HIS A 72 0.72 3.14 11.48
C HIS A 72 0.69 2.84 12.99
N ASP A 73 0.10 3.73 13.78
CA ASP A 73 -0.14 3.59 15.22
C ASP A 73 -1.63 3.84 15.50
N PRO A 74 -2.43 2.78 15.75
CA PRO A 74 -3.85 2.93 16.04
C PRO A 74 -4.16 3.82 17.25
N SER A 75 -3.25 3.92 18.23
CA SER A 75 -3.43 4.76 19.42
C SER A 75 -3.53 6.24 19.07
N PHE A 76 -2.84 6.67 18.01
CA PHE A 76 -2.92 8.04 17.50
C PHE A 76 -4.33 8.44 17.05
N VAL A 77 -5.13 7.47 16.61
CA VAL A 77 -6.55 7.68 16.22
C VAL A 77 -7.55 7.20 17.28
N GLY A 78 -7.07 6.97 18.53
CA GLY A 78 -7.90 6.60 19.66
C GLY A 78 -8.32 5.11 19.68
N ILE A 79 -7.55 4.24 19.05
CA ILE A 79 -7.72 2.79 19.08
C ILE A 79 -6.60 2.21 19.91
N ASP A 80 -6.92 1.36 20.90
CA ASP A 80 -5.89 0.67 21.68
C ASP A 80 -5.01 -0.18 20.75
N PRO A 81 -3.68 0.01 20.79
CA PRO A 81 -2.78 -0.80 19.96
C PRO A 81 -2.83 -2.25 20.42
N PRO A 82 -2.83 -3.22 19.48
CA PRO A 82 -2.67 -4.61 19.84
C PRO A 82 -1.24 -4.88 20.32
N GLU A 83 -1.05 -6.03 20.98
CA GLU A 83 0.28 -6.52 21.31
C GLU A 83 1.08 -6.77 20.03
N PHE A 84 2.33 -6.34 20.00
CA PHE A 84 3.27 -6.59 18.92
C PHE A 84 4.00 -7.91 19.15
N TRP A 85 4.39 -8.49 18.03
CA TRP A 85 5.35 -9.58 17.98
C TRP A 85 6.64 -9.04 17.39
N SER A 86 7.78 -9.49 17.90
CA SER A 86 9.07 -9.20 17.29
C SER A 86 9.58 -10.40 16.52
N VAL A 87 10.42 -10.14 15.53
CA VAL A 87 11.15 -11.16 14.81
C VAL A 87 12.42 -11.47 15.59
N GLU A 88 12.61 -12.74 15.92
CA GLU A 88 13.77 -13.20 16.67
C GLU A 88 15.08 -12.94 15.92
N GLU A 89 16.07 -12.34 16.61
CA GLU A 89 17.46 -12.29 16.18
C GLU A 89 18.19 -13.54 16.68
N ASP A 90 18.64 -14.37 15.75
CA ASP A 90 19.65 -15.41 15.87
C ASP A 90 19.87 -16.14 17.23
N VAL A 91 18.99 -17.04 17.59
CA VAL A 91 19.40 -18.21 18.38
C VAL A 91 19.73 -19.39 17.46
N ASP A 92 19.10 -19.44 16.29
CA ASP A 92 19.40 -20.37 15.18
C ASP A 92 19.22 -19.60 13.86
N PRO A 93 20.30 -19.38 13.08
CA PRO A 93 20.19 -18.69 11.80
C PRO A 93 19.15 -19.30 10.86
N ASP A 94 18.78 -20.57 11.04
CA ASP A 94 17.76 -21.25 10.23
C ASP A 94 16.32 -20.97 10.67
N SER A 95 16.10 -20.43 11.87
CA SER A 95 14.76 -20.28 12.45
C SER A 95 14.20 -18.85 12.46
N SER A 96 15.00 -17.79 12.26
CA SER A 96 14.53 -16.41 12.37
C SER A 96 13.55 -16.00 11.28
N ALA A 97 12.57 -15.16 11.62
CA ALA A 97 11.61 -14.64 10.66
C ALA A 97 12.28 -13.68 9.65
N LYS A 98 13.31 -12.93 10.06
CA LYS A 98 14.16 -12.10 9.20
C LYS A 98 14.84 -12.96 8.12
N ARG A 99 15.42 -14.09 8.50
CA ARG A 99 15.96 -15.05 7.55
C ARG A 99 14.87 -15.57 6.61
N ARG A 100 13.67 -15.83 7.12
CA ARG A 100 12.54 -16.30 6.28
C ARG A 100 12.13 -15.25 5.24
N VAL A 101 12.08 -13.98 5.61
CA VAL A 101 11.84 -12.87 4.66
C VAL A 101 12.99 -12.78 3.66
N ARG A 102 14.24 -12.83 4.13
CA ARG A 102 15.44 -12.82 3.29
C ARG A 102 15.48 -13.99 2.32
N GLU A 103 15.17 -15.22 2.76
CA GLU A 103 15.07 -16.39 1.89
C GLU A 103 14.02 -16.23 0.79
N LYS A 104 12.85 -15.65 1.13
CA LYS A 104 11.80 -15.40 0.13
C LYS A 104 12.29 -14.41 -0.92
N ASN A 105 12.91 -13.31 -0.49
CA ASN A 105 13.46 -12.30 -1.39
C ASN A 105 14.66 -12.82 -2.18
N TYR A 106 15.56 -13.62 -1.59
CA TYR A 106 16.63 -14.33 -2.28
C TYR A 106 16.10 -15.22 -3.42
N ARG A 107 15.03 -15.99 -3.15
CA ARG A 107 14.41 -16.82 -4.20
C ARG A 107 13.77 -15.96 -5.30
N LYS A 108 13.21 -14.80 -4.94
CA LYS A 108 12.65 -13.84 -5.91
C LYS A 108 13.75 -13.26 -6.80
N LEU A 109 14.83 -12.76 -6.19
CA LEU A 109 16.00 -12.24 -6.92
C LEU A 109 16.59 -13.27 -7.87
N LYS A 110 16.90 -14.47 -7.36
CA LYS A 110 17.42 -15.58 -8.17
C LYS A 110 16.52 -15.91 -9.36
N ARG A 111 15.19 -15.90 -9.15
CA ARG A 111 14.23 -16.19 -10.20
C ARG A 111 14.18 -15.07 -11.24
N ALA A 112 14.26 -13.82 -10.83
CA ALA A 112 14.30 -12.67 -11.72
C ALA A 112 15.54 -12.71 -12.63
N LEU A 113 16.74 -12.89 -12.04
CA LEU A 113 18.00 -13.07 -12.80
C LEU A 113 17.91 -14.24 -13.80
N TYR A 114 17.35 -15.38 -13.37
CA TYR A 114 17.21 -16.54 -14.25
C TYR A 114 16.32 -16.25 -15.47
N HIS A 115 15.22 -15.50 -15.29
CA HIS A 115 14.31 -15.19 -16.39
C HIS A 115 14.81 -14.05 -17.27
N ALA A 116 15.42 -13.01 -16.70
CA ALA A 116 15.93 -11.87 -17.46
C ALA A 116 17.03 -12.27 -18.45
N PHE A 117 17.85 -13.27 -18.09
CA PHE A 117 18.97 -13.74 -18.93
C PHE A 117 18.72 -15.11 -19.60
N ASP A 118 17.45 -15.44 -19.89
CA ASP A 118 17.06 -16.67 -20.61
C ASP A 118 17.67 -17.96 -20.04
N GLY A 119 17.65 -18.08 -18.70
CA GLY A 119 18.27 -19.17 -17.97
C GLY A 119 17.81 -20.55 -18.39
N THR A 120 18.74 -21.50 -18.44
CA THR A 120 18.48 -22.90 -18.77
C THR A 120 19.04 -23.85 -17.70
N GLY A 121 18.36 -24.94 -17.45
CA GLY A 121 18.78 -25.94 -16.47
C GLY A 121 18.50 -25.52 -15.01
N SER A 122 19.44 -25.76 -14.11
CA SER A 122 19.33 -25.40 -12.70
C SER A 122 19.43 -23.90 -12.49
N GLN A 123 18.41 -23.28 -11.86
CA GLN A 123 18.44 -21.86 -11.55
C GLN A 123 19.65 -21.45 -10.70
N VAL A 124 20.04 -22.26 -9.72
CA VAL A 124 21.19 -21.98 -8.84
C VAL A 124 22.47 -21.98 -9.67
N SER A 125 22.71 -23.04 -10.44
CA SER A 125 23.95 -23.15 -11.24
C SER A 125 24.01 -22.07 -12.30
N PHE A 126 22.89 -21.76 -12.95
CA PHE A 126 22.84 -20.72 -13.97
C PHE A 126 23.20 -19.35 -13.40
N VAL A 127 22.51 -18.93 -12.33
CA VAL A 127 22.71 -17.60 -11.74
C VAL A 127 24.09 -17.45 -11.13
N ASN A 128 24.61 -18.49 -10.46
CA ASN A 128 25.98 -18.44 -9.92
C ASN A 128 27.02 -18.31 -11.02
N ASN A 129 26.89 -19.07 -12.14
CA ASN A 129 27.81 -18.95 -13.27
C ASN A 129 27.72 -17.56 -13.93
N LEU A 130 26.49 -17.05 -14.12
CA LEU A 130 26.25 -15.71 -14.67
C LEU A 130 26.99 -14.64 -13.85
N LEU A 131 26.82 -14.64 -12.53
CA LEU A 131 27.48 -13.68 -11.65
C LEU A 131 28.99 -13.89 -11.54
N ALA A 132 29.44 -15.14 -11.53
CA ALA A 132 30.86 -15.45 -11.53
C ALA A 132 31.58 -14.93 -12.79
N GLU A 133 30.92 -14.93 -13.95
CA GLU A 133 31.45 -14.38 -15.22
C GLU A 133 31.58 -12.85 -15.18
N HIS A 134 30.66 -12.13 -14.46
CA HIS A 134 30.64 -10.67 -14.46
C HIS A 134 31.40 -10.03 -13.28
N ARG A 135 31.37 -10.67 -12.10
CA ARG A 135 31.96 -10.11 -10.87
C ARG A 135 32.84 -11.05 -10.06
N ASN A 136 33.07 -12.30 -10.53
CA ASN A 136 33.80 -13.36 -9.84
C ASN A 136 33.22 -13.78 -8.47
N GLU A 137 31.92 -13.58 -8.25
CA GLU A 137 31.21 -13.95 -7.03
C GLU A 137 29.94 -14.74 -7.38
N GLU A 138 29.45 -15.51 -6.43
CA GLU A 138 28.14 -16.17 -6.53
C GLU A 138 27.07 -15.29 -5.89
N LEU A 139 25.79 -15.62 -6.13
CA LEU A 139 24.66 -14.96 -5.48
C LEU A 139 24.69 -15.20 -3.96
N SER A 140 24.71 -14.14 -3.19
CA SER A 140 24.73 -14.17 -1.72
C SER A 140 23.48 -13.56 -1.09
N GLU A 141 23.32 -13.71 0.22
CA GLU A 141 22.26 -13.05 0.97
C GLU A 141 22.45 -11.54 1.06
N ASP A 142 23.69 -11.05 0.92
CA ASP A 142 24.00 -9.61 0.94
C ASP A 142 23.53 -8.90 -0.34
N ASP A 143 23.27 -9.64 -1.41
CA ASP A 143 22.68 -9.13 -2.64
C ASP A 143 21.17 -8.82 -2.51
N VAL A 144 20.55 -9.25 -1.41
CA VAL A 144 19.10 -9.13 -1.23
C VAL A 144 18.73 -7.84 -0.52
N LEU A 145 18.02 -6.97 -1.23
CA LEU A 145 17.35 -5.84 -0.62
C LEU A 145 16.01 -6.31 -0.02
N LEU A 146 15.82 -6.02 1.27
CA LEU A 146 14.59 -6.40 1.97
C LEU A 146 13.54 -5.30 1.79
N ASP A 147 12.34 -5.68 1.37
CA ASP A 147 11.23 -4.72 1.23
C ASP A 147 10.92 -4.00 2.56
N CYS A 148 11.16 -4.64 3.71
CA CYS A 148 10.94 -4.06 5.04
C CYS A 148 11.94 -2.96 5.44
N THR A 149 12.98 -2.69 4.67
CA THR A 149 13.90 -1.57 4.89
C THR A 149 13.43 -0.27 4.24
N GLU A 150 12.22 -0.24 3.70
CA GLU A 150 11.64 0.90 3.00
C GLU A 150 10.28 1.29 3.57
N TYR A 151 9.93 2.58 3.43
CA TYR A 151 8.56 3.05 3.61
C TYR A 151 7.68 2.41 2.55
N ARG A 152 6.57 1.79 2.98
CA ARG A 152 5.69 1.10 2.05
C ARG A 152 4.23 1.12 2.47
N ILE A 153 3.35 1.04 1.49
CA ILE A 153 1.91 0.95 1.75
C ILE A 153 1.58 -0.45 2.22
N VAL A 154 0.77 -0.52 3.27
CA VAL A 154 0.12 -1.73 3.75
C VAL A 154 -1.39 -1.52 3.83
N PHE A 155 -2.16 -2.61 3.69
CA PHE A 155 -3.61 -2.56 3.88
C PHE A 155 -4.14 -3.83 4.55
N ARG A 156 -5.23 -3.68 5.30
CA ARG A 156 -5.86 -4.80 6.01
C ARG A 156 -6.47 -5.81 5.03
N ASP A 157 -6.24 -7.11 5.26
CA ASP A 157 -6.90 -8.19 4.54
C ASP A 157 -8.38 -8.31 4.94
N ILE A 158 -8.69 -8.22 6.24
CA ILE A 158 -10.05 -8.42 6.75
C ILE A 158 -10.90 -7.18 6.51
N ALA A 159 -11.89 -7.31 5.64
CA ALA A 159 -12.82 -6.25 5.28
C ALA A 159 -14.22 -6.84 5.04
N ARG A 160 -15.25 -6.07 5.39
CA ARG A 160 -16.65 -6.40 5.10
C ARG A 160 -17.31 -5.18 4.51
N ALA A 161 -18.18 -5.36 3.52
CA ALA A 161 -18.97 -4.28 2.92
C ALA A 161 -19.82 -3.48 3.93
N LYS A 162 -20.12 -4.06 5.09
CA LYS A 162 -20.86 -3.40 6.19
C LYS A 162 -19.96 -2.64 7.18
N ASN A 163 -18.65 -2.75 7.05
CA ASN A 163 -17.72 -1.96 7.86
C ASN A 163 -17.80 -0.50 7.43
N GLU A 164 -17.46 0.40 8.35
CA GLU A 164 -17.34 1.83 8.06
C GLU A 164 -16.40 2.09 6.88
N ARG A 165 -15.28 1.33 6.82
CA ARG A 165 -14.34 1.34 5.69
C ARG A 165 -14.03 -0.10 5.27
N THR A 166 -14.05 -0.34 3.96
CA THR A 166 -13.65 -1.61 3.38
C THR A 166 -12.14 -1.66 3.20
N ILE A 167 -11.55 -0.57 2.69
CA ILE A 167 -10.10 -0.39 2.61
C ILE A 167 -9.60 0.42 3.81
N ILE A 168 -8.60 -0.13 4.49
CA ILE A 168 -7.85 0.54 5.54
C ILE A 168 -6.38 0.37 5.20
N ALA A 169 -5.75 1.44 4.77
CA ALA A 169 -4.36 1.46 4.34
C ALA A 169 -3.54 2.52 5.08
N SER A 170 -2.25 2.30 5.21
CA SER A 170 -1.28 3.25 5.75
C SER A 170 0.06 3.07 5.06
N VAL A 171 0.88 4.11 5.01
CA VAL A 171 2.32 3.95 4.85
C VAL A 171 2.89 3.66 6.23
N ILE A 172 3.68 2.59 6.32
CA ILE A 172 4.44 2.22 7.53
C ILE A 172 5.91 2.62 7.35
N PRO A 173 6.61 2.94 8.45
CA PRO A 173 8.05 3.18 8.41
C PRO A 173 8.83 1.90 8.05
N ASP A 174 10.11 2.06 7.80
CA ASP A 174 11.06 0.96 7.68
C ASP A 174 11.20 0.17 9.00
N GLY A 175 11.83 -0.99 8.93
CA GLY A 175 12.07 -1.84 10.11
C GLY A 175 10.86 -2.64 10.61
N ILE A 176 9.71 -2.61 9.91
CA ILE A 176 8.50 -3.35 10.30
C ILE A 176 8.29 -4.51 9.32
N VAL A 177 7.90 -5.68 9.82
CA VAL A 177 7.52 -6.86 9.02
C VAL A 177 6.03 -7.13 9.20
N CYS A 178 5.35 -7.56 8.14
CA CYS A 178 3.89 -7.73 8.15
C CYS A 178 3.46 -9.19 8.02
N THR A 179 2.41 -9.57 8.78
CA THR A 179 1.76 -10.87 8.61
C THR A 179 0.77 -10.85 7.44
N ASN A 180 0.27 -12.02 7.06
CA ASN A 180 -0.73 -12.17 5.98
C ASN A 180 -2.08 -11.48 6.25
N THR A 181 -2.34 -10.97 7.46
CA THR A 181 -3.54 -10.18 7.76
C THR A 181 -3.36 -8.68 7.44
N LEU A 182 -2.15 -8.30 7.04
CA LEU A 182 -1.78 -6.97 6.59
C LEU A 182 -0.97 -7.11 5.29
N HIS A 183 -1.63 -6.99 4.17
CA HIS A 183 -0.97 -7.07 2.87
C HIS A 183 -0.07 -5.87 2.65
N THR A 184 1.09 -6.13 2.07
CA THR A 184 2.12 -5.13 1.79
C THR A 184 2.19 -4.92 0.28
N LEU A 185 2.28 -3.69 -0.18
CA LEU A 185 2.60 -3.38 -1.57
C LEU A 185 4.12 -3.43 -1.77
N ARG A 186 4.57 -4.01 -2.88
CA ARG A 186 6.00 -4.08 -3.19
C ARG A 186 6.56 -2.69 -3.44
N PRO A 187 7.63 -2.29 -2.73
CA PRO A 187 8.32 -1.03 -3.00
C PRO A 187 9.19 -1.09 -4.25
N TYR A 188 9.61 -2.31 -4.64
CA TYR A 188 10.56 -2.54 -5.73
C TYR A 188 10.07 -3.58 -6.73
N GLU A 189 10.40 -3.34 -8.00
CA GLU A 189 10.52 -4.33 -9.05
C GLU A 189 11.98 -4.80 -9.16
N ILE A 190 12.21 -6.01 -9.67
CA ILE A 190 13.54 -6.53 -9.96
C ILE A 190 13.65 -6.63 -11.47
N ASP A 191 14.39 -5.70 -12.06
CA ASP A 191 14.60 -5.58 -13.51
C ASP A 191 16.11 -5.49 -13.81
N PRO A 192 16.84 -6.63 -13.81
CA PRO A 192 18.28 -6.65 -13.96
C PRO A 192 18.72 -6.49 -15.42
N ASP A 193 19.74 -5.70 -15.63
CA ASP A 193 20.49 -5.61 -16.89
C ASP A 193 21.92 -6.17 -16.77
N GLU A 194 22.69 -6.18 -17.88
CA GLU A 194 24.06 -6.70 -17.89
C GLU A 194 25.02 -5.82 -17.05
N GLU A 195 24.80 -4.52 -16.96
CA GLU A 195 25.64 -3.58 -16.23
C GLU A 195 25.51 -3.84 -14.72
N ASP A 196 24.28 -4.10 -14.25
CA ASP A 196 23.97 -4.40 -12.87
C ASP A 196 24.71 -5.63 -12.34
N LEU A 197 24.95 -6.65 -13.21
CA LEU A 197 25.61 -7.88 -12.81
C LEU A 197 27.06 -7.67 -12.34
N THR A 198 27.66 -6.52 -12.64
CA THR A 198 29.00 -6.16 -12.16
C THR A 198 29.03 -5.61 -10.74
N CYS A 199 27.86 -5.28 -10.17
CA CYS A 199 27.72 -4.68 -8.86
C CYS A 199 27.74 -5.73 -7.75
N SER A 200 28.33 -5.37 -6.60
CA SER A 200 28.29 -6.14 -5.35
C SER A 200 28.08 -5.17 -4.19
N PRO A 201 26.94 -5.21 -3.50
CA PRO A 201 25.76 -6.05 -3.75
C PRO A 201 24.96 -5.66 -5.00
N LEU A 202 24.04 -6.55 -5.42
CA LEU A 202 23.16 -6.38 -6.59
C LEU A 202 22.00 -5.38 -6.35
N TYR A 203 22.18 -4.34 -5.56
CA TYR A 203 21.11 -3.39 -5.26
C TYR A 203 20.62 -2.58 -6.48
N PRO A 204 21.44 -2.31 -7.52
CA PRO A 204 20.96 -1.62 -8.72
C PRO A 204 19.84 -2.34 -9.48
N VAL A 205 19.72 -3.67 -9.37
CA VAL A 205 18.63 -4.44 -10.01
C VAL A 205 17.25 -4.15 -9.42
N TYR A 206 17.17 -3.42 -8.29
CA TYR A 206 15.91 -3.08 -7.62
C TYR A 206 15.46 -1.69 -8.04
N GLU A 207 14.50 -1.63 -8.92
CA GLU A 207 13.87 -0.38 -9.33
C GLU A 207 12.70 -0.01 -8.42
N ARG A 208 12.64 1.25 -7.98
CA ARG A 208 11.52 1.74 -7.17
C ARG A 208 10.25 1.84 -8.02
N ILE A 209 9.18 1.19 -7.55
CA ILE A 209 7.84 1.29 -8.16
C ILE A 209 7.21 2.66 -7.85
N PHE A 210 7.47 3.19 -6.66
CA PHE A 210 6.92 4.46 -6.21
C PHE A 210 8.02 5.50 -5.98
N THR A 211 7.81 6.71 -6.46
CA THR A 211 8.49 7.87 -5.90
C THR A 211 7.85 8.21 -4.55
N ASP A 212 8.52 9.01 -3.71
CA ASP A 212 7.95 9.40 -2.41
C ASP A 212 6.57 10.05 -2.55
N LYS A 213 6.39 10.94 -3.53
CA LYS A 213 5.11 11.58 -3.81
C LYS A 213 4.07 10.61 -4.35
N SER A 214 4.42 9.75 -5.30
CA SER A 214 3.47 8.79 -5.86
C SER A 214 3.05 7.72 -4.85
N LEU A 215 3.89 7.41 -3.86
CA LEU A 215 3.52 6.57 -2.72
C LEU A 215 2.31 7.16 -1.96
N PHE A 216 2.34 8.47 -1.69
CA PHE A 216 1.23 9.15 -1.02
C PHE A 216 0.03 9.43 -1.94
N VAL A 217 0.23 9.58 -3.26
CA VAL A 217 -0.90 9.56 -4.21
C VAL A 217 -1.63 8.22 -4.15
N ALA A 218 -0.90 7.12 -4.23
CA ALA A 218 -1.47 5.78 -4.14
C ALA A 218 -2.20 5.57 -2.80
N LEU A 219 -1.57 5.96 -1.67
CA LEU A 219 -2.20 5.87 -0.35
C LEU A 219 -3.48 6.69 -0.26
N GLY A 220 -3.47 7.93 -0.76
CA GLY A 220 -4.64 8.81 -0.77
C GLY A 220 -5.80 8.22 -1.54
N LEU A 221 -5.54 7.76 -2.76
CA LEU A 221 -6.56 7.12 -3.60
C LEU A 221 -7.09 5.83 -2.97
N LEU A 222 -6.23 4.98 -2.40
CA LEU A 222 -6.66 3.74 -1.73
C LEU A 222 -7.57 3.98 -0.52
N ASN A 223 -7.30 5.04 0.25
CA ASN A 223 -8.13 5.40 1.40
C ASN A 223 -9.33 6.28 1.04
N SER A 224 -9.50 6.66 -0.21
CA SER A 224 -10.60 7.54 -0.63
C SER A 224 -11.95 6.81 -0.65
N ILE A 225 -13.03 7.59 -0.50
CA ILE A 225 -14.40 7.07 -0.57
C ILE A 225 -14.70 6.43 -1.94
N PRO A 226 -14.34 7.01 -3.11
CA PRO A 226 -14.61 6.36 -4.39
C PRO A 226 -13.94 4.97 -4.51
N PHE A 227 -12.68 4.81 -4.09
CA PHE A 227 -12.04 3.50 -4.14
C PHE A 227 -12.67 2.51 -3.14
N ASP A 228 -13.04 2.98 -1.94
CA ASP A 228 -13.76 2.16 -0.96
C ASP A 228 -15.11 1.67 -1.52
N TYR A 229 -15.88 2.54 -2.18
CA TYR A 229 -17.11 2.17 -2.86
C TYR A 229 -16.88 1.07 -3.90
N LEU A 230 -15.86 1.24 -4.78
CA LEU A 230 -15.51 0.21 -5.76
C LEU A 230 -15.19 -1.13 -5.09
N MET A 231 -14.41 -1.11 -4.01
CA MET A 231 -14.04 -2.33 -3.28
C MET A 231 -15.23 -2.98 -2.57
N ARG A 232 -16.18 -2.20 -2.03
CA ARG A 232 -17.43 -2.72 -1.43
C ARG A 232 -18.22 -3.58 -2.40
N THR A 233 -18.22 -3.24 -3.67
CA THR A 233 -18.93 -4.02 -4.70
C THR A 233 -18.27 -5.38 -4.97
N LYS A 234 -17.02 -5.58 -4.57
CA LYS A 234 -16.20 -6.76 -4.87
C LYS A 234 -15.90 -7.66 -3.66
N VAL A 235 -16.03 -7.12 -2.44
CA VAL A 235 -15.53 -7.76 -1.21
C VAL A 235 -16.65 -8.38 -0.38
N ASP A 236 -16.43 -9.62 0.08
CA ASP A 236 -17.33 -10.31 1.01
C ASP A 236 -16.84 -10.19 2.46
N THR A 237 -15.67 -10.81 2.77
CA THR A 237 -15.06 -10.85 4.12
C THR A 237 -13.56 -10.59 4.12
N HIS A 238 -12.92 -10.73 2.97
CA HIS A 238 -11.48 -10.54 2.76
C HIS A 238 -11.22 -9.81 1.46
N ILE A 239 -10.19 -8.94 1.48
CA ILE A 239 -9.65 -8.33 0.27
C ILE A 239 -8.68 -9.34 -0.37
N VAL A 240 -9.21 -10.18 -1.23
CA VAL A 240 -8.38 -11.13 -1.97
C VAL A 240 -7.50 -10.36 -2.96
N MET A 241 -6.20 -10.68 -3.00
CA MET A 241 -5.19 -9.93 -3.78
C MET A 241 -5.62 -9.67 -5.23
N TYR A 242 -6.14 -10.68 -5.94
CA TYR A 242 -6.56 -10.49 -7.33
C TYR A 242 -7.73 -9.50 -7.48
N LYS A 243 -8.63 -9.40 -6.47
CA LYS A 243 -9.73 -8.41 -6.49
C LYS A 243 -9.19 -6.99 -6.33
N PHE A 244 -8.16 -6.82 -5.51
CA PHE A 244 -7.43 -5.58 -5.37
C PHE A 244 -6.69 -5.23 -6.67
N GLU A 245 -5.92 -6.16 -7.21
CA GLU A 245 -5.12 -6.00 -8.43
C GLU A 245 -5.97 -5.61 -9.66
N GLU A 246 -7.17 -6.18 -9.78
CA GLU A 246 -8.13 -5.86 -10.86
C GLU A 246 -8.98 -4.59 -10.57
N SER A 247 -8.71 -3.86 -9.49
CA SER A 247 -9.47 -2.64 -9.17
C SER A 247 -8.89 -1.42 -9.85
N GLN A 248 -9.77 -0.62 -10.44
CA GLN A 248 -9.40 0.56 -11.21
C GLN A 248 -9.02 1.72 -10.30
N VAL A 249 -7.97 2.45 -10.70
CA VAL A 249 -7.52 3.64 -9.99
C VAL A 249 -6.97 4.68 -10.95
N PRO A 250 -7.24 5.98 -10.75
CA PRO A 250 -6.60 7.04 -11.50
C PRO A 250 -5.07 6.97 -11.31
N ARG A 251 -4.35 6.74 -12.41
CA ARG A 251 -2.89 6.58 -12.39
C ARG A 251 -2.21 7.94 -12.50
N LEU A 252 -2.39 8.76 -11.45
CA LEU A 252 -1.86 10.12 -11.41
C LEU A 252 -0.33 10.13 -11.34
N THR A 253 0.27 10.96 -12.17
CA THR A 253 1.72 11.20 -12.26
C THR A 253 2.03 12.70 -12.13
N LYS A 254 3.30 13.03 -11.98
CA LYS A 254 3.70 14.45 -11.87
C LYS A 254 3.27 15.23 -13.12
N GLY A 255 2.45 16.23 -12.91
CA GLY A 255 1.87 17.10 -13.95
C GLY A 255 0.37 16.90 -14.15
N ASP A 256 -0.20 15.82 -13.64
CA ASP A 256 -1.64 15.67 -13.57
C ASP A 256 -2.23 16.61 -12.51
N GLU A 257 -3.43 17.14 -12.80
CA GLU A 257 -4.08 18.18 -12.00
C GLU A 257 -4.17 17.81 -10.50
N TRP A 258 -4.56 16.57 -10.20
CA TRP A 258 -4.81 16.10 -8.84
C TRP A 258 -3.59 15.47 -8.16
N PHE A 259 -2.45 15.36 -8.83
CA PHE A 259 -1.25 14.72 -8.27
C PHE A 259 -0.75 15.42 -7.01
N GLU A 260 -0.43 16.74 -7.13
CA GLU A 260 0.10 17.54 -6.00
C GLU A 260 -0.95 17.69 -4.88
N PHE A 261 -2.22 17.81 -5.24
CA PHE A 261 -3.32 17.95 -4.29
C PHE A 261 -3.46 16.71 -3.39
N ILE A 262 -3.43 15.50 -3.98
CA ILE A 262 -3.67 14.23 -3.27
C ILE A 262 -2.46 13.85 -2.42
N TRP A 263 -1.22 13.88 -2.98
CA TRP A 263 -0.08 13.42 -2.19
C TRP A 263 0.18 14.30 -0.97
N GLN A 264 0.03 15.61 -1.07
CA GLN A 264 0.24 16.51 0.07
C GLN A 264 -0.72 16.20 1.22
N ARG A 265 -1.98 16.00 0.93
CA ARG A 265 -3.01 15.67 1.93
C ARG A 265 -2.78 14.30 2.55
N ALA A 266 -2.51 13.29 1.74
CA ALA A 266 -2.20 11.95 2.22
C ALA A 266 -0.93 11.92 3.10
N ALA A 267 0.12 12.64 2.71
CA ALA A 267 1.34 12.75 3.49
C ALA A 267 1.11 13.50 4.81
N ARG A 268 0.36 14.60 4.83
CA ARG A 268 -0.01 15.32 6.06
C ARG A 268 -0.82 14.46 7.03
N LEU A 269 -1.65 13.57 6.51
CA LEU A 269 -2.41 12.62 7.34
C LEU A 269 -1.55 11.48 7.89
N ASN A 270 -0.53 11.02 7.16
CA ASN A 270 0.21 9.81 7.50
C ASN A 270 1.56 10.06 8.19
N CYS A 271 2.28 11.14 7.82
CA CYS A 271 3.68 11.34 8.25
C CYS A 271 3.80 12.02 9.61
N TYR A 272 3.11 11.55 10.63
CA TYR A 272 3.30 11.95 12.02
C TYR A 272 4.32 11.02 12.71
N GLY A 273 4.87 11.44 13.87
CA GLY A 273 5.89 10.68 14.59
C GLY A 273 7.32 10.93 14.08
N ASP A 274 8.30 10.55 14.91
CA ASP A 274 9.71 10.78 14.62
C ASP A 274 10.20 9.85 13.49
N GLU A 275 9.63 8.67 13.38
CA GLU A 275 9.91 7.67 12.35
C GLU A 275 9.63 8.13 10.92
N PHE A 276 8.88 9.22 10.76
CA PHE A 276 8.63 9.85 9.45
C PHE A 276 9.42 11.16 9.25
N GLU A 277 10.37 11.51 10.12
CA GLU A 277 11.16 12.74 9.98
C GLU A 277 11.89 12.78 8.63
N GLU A 278 12.60 11.71 8.28
CA GLU A 278 13.29 11.61 6.99
C GLU A 278 12.33 11.71 5.80
N MET A 279 11.17 11.05 5.87
CA MET A 279 10.18 11.14 4.79
C MET A 279 9.62 12.55 4.65
N ARG A 280 9.34 13.26 5.76
CA ARG A 280 8.90 14.65 5.71
C ARG A 280 9.93 15.56 5.04
N ASP A 281 11.21 15.38 5.35
CA ASP A 281 12.31 16.12 4.74
C ASP A 281 12.41 15.85 3.23
N ARG A 282 12.32 14.59 2.81
CA ARG A 282 12.31 14.18 1.40
C ARG A 282 11.11 14.74 0.63
N LEU A 283 9.99 14.98 1.29
CA LEU A 283 8.80 15.62 0.74
C LEU A 283 8.83 17.16 0.78
N GLY A 284 9.95 17.77 1.21
CA GLY A 284 10.14 19.22 1.24
C GLY A 284 9.72 19.89 2.54
N GLY A 285 9.73 19.16 3.66
CA GLY A 285 9.40 19.67 4.99
C GLY A 285 7.89 19.75 5.22
N ILE A 286 7.15 18.75 4.77
CA ILE A 286 5.69 18.72 4.94
C ILE A 286 5.32 18.61 6.42
N GLU A 287 4.37 19.43 6.88
CA GLU A 287 3.89 19.43 8.25
C GLU A 287 2.69 18.46 8.40
N PRO A 288 2.74 17.52 9.35
CA PRO A 288 1.63 16.61 9.61
C PRO A 288 0.44 17.35 10.22
N ALA A 289 -0.76 16.83 10.00
CA ALA A 289 -1.97 17.35 10.63
C ALA A 289 -1.92 17.19 12.15
N ALA A 290 -2.10 18.28 12.88
CA ALA A 290 -1.85 18.38 14.31
C ALA A 290 -3.06 18.04 15.19
N SER A 291 -4.28 18.12 14.66
CA SER A 291 -5.52 17.88 15.42
C SER A 291 -6.50 16.94 14.71
N THR A 292 -7.44 16.41 15.44
CA THR A 292 -8.51 15.56 14.88
C THR A 292 -9.35 16.32 13.86
N ASP A 293 -9.72 17.58 14.17
CA ASP A 293 -10.55 18.39 13.29
C ASP A 293 -9.81 18.72 11.98
N GLU A 294 -8.51 19.09 12.07
CA GLU A 294 -7.67 19.30 10.89
C GLU A 294 -7.54 18.02 10.05
N ARG A 295 -7.40 16.87 10.69
CA ARG A 295 -7.33 15.58 9.97
C ARG A 295 -8.62 15.26 9.24
N GLU A 296 -9.76 15.54 9.87
CA GLU A 296 -11.08 15.31 9.28
C GLU A 296 -11.29 16.22 8.06
N GLU A 297 -10.91 17.49 8.17
CA GLU A 297 -10.99 18.45 7.07
C GLU A 297 -10.10 18.03 5.89
N ILE A 298 -8.82 17.71 6.15
CA ILE A 298 -7.88 17.24 5.12
C ILE A 298 -8.38 15.94 4.46
N GLN A 299 -8.98 15.04 5.22
CA GLN A 299 -9.52 13.79 4.68
C GLN A 299 -10.73 14.04 3.79
N ALA A 300 -11.62 14.96 4.16
CA ALA A 300 -12.74 15.36 3.32
C ALA A 300 -12.29 16.05 2.02
N GLU A 301 -11.28 16.90 2.09
CA GLU A 301 -10.64 17.49 0.90
C GLU A 301 -10.03 16.42 -0.02
N LEU A 302 -9.33 15.44 0.57
CA LEU A 302 -8.73 14.34 -0.17
C LEU A 302 -9.79 13.47 -0.87
N ASP A 303 -10.90 13.18 -0.18
CA ASP A 303 -12.03 12.46 -0.77
C ASP A 303 -12.64 13.26 -1.93
N ALA A 304 -12.82 14.58 -1.76
CA ALA A 304 -13.32 15.47 -2.81
C ALA A 304 -12.40 15.49 -4.05
N GLY A 305 -11.09 15.67 -3.86
CA GLY A 305 -10.11 15.59 -4.94
C GLY A 305 -10.06 14.23 -5.62
N SER A 306 -10.29 13.15 -4.85
CA SER A 306 -10.36 11.79 -5.39
C SER A 306 -11.59 11.57 -6.26
N PHE A 307 -12.77 12.12 -5.90
CA PHE A 307 -13.94 12.10 -6.77
C PHE A 307 -13.66 12.77 -8.12
N TYR A 308 -12.98 13.92 -8.12
CA TYR A 308 -12.56 14.58 -9.35
C TYR A 308 -11.54 13.77 -10.14
N ALA A 309 -10.56 13.18 -9.48
CA ALA A 309 -9.56 12.33 -10.11
C ALA A 309 -10.19 11.12 -10.83
N TYR A 310 -11.28 10.57 -10.28
CA TYR A 310 -12.08 9.51 -10.91
C TYR A 310 -13.02 10.01 -12.03
N GLY A 311 -13.14 11.32 -12.23
CA GLY A 311 -14.09 11.91 -13.19
C GLY A 311 -15.56 11.83 -12.75
N LEU A 312 -15.81 11.62 -11.45
CA LEU A 312 -17.16 11.49 -10.90
C LEU A 312 -17.79 12.88 -10.73
N ASN A 313 -18.98 13.05 -11.29
CA ASN A 313 -19.72 14.30 -11.17
C ASN A 313 -20.45 14.42 -9.81
N ARG A 314 -21.04 15.62 -9.56
CA ARG A 314 -21.73 15.94 -8.30
C ARG A 314 -22.85 14.97 -7.94
N GLU A 315 -23.63 14.51 -8.95
CA GLU A 315 -24.73 13.55 -8.73
C GLU A 315 -24.18 12.17 -8.35
N GLN A 316 -23.14 11.71 -9.06
CA GLN A 316 -22.46 10.44 -8.79
C GLN A 316 -21.78 10.44 -7.42
N THR A 317 -21.14 11.56 -7.05
CA THR A 317 -20.54 11.78 -5.73
C THR A 317 -21.60 11.65 -4.63
N GLY A 318 -22.71 12.38 -4.72
CA GLY A 318 -23.80 12.28 -3.76
C GLY A 318 -24.38 10.85 -3.67
N PHE A 319 -24.53 10.17 -4.80
CA PHE A 319 -25.01 8.79 -4.83
C PHE A 319 -24.05 7.81 -4.10
N ILE A 320 -22.74 7.96 -4.30
CA ILE A 320 -21.74 7.14 -3.58
C ILE A 320 -21.80 7.40 -2.08
N LEU A 321 -21.87 8.66 -1.66
CA LEU A 321 -21.97 9.02 -0.23
C LEU A 321 -23.24 8.44 0.41
N ASP A 322 -24.37 8.43 -0.30
CA ASP A 322 -25.61 7.82 0.17
C ASP A 322 -25.47 6.31 0.44
N ASP A 323 -24.60 5.59 -0.25
CA ASP A 323 -24.36 4.16 0.00
C ASP A 323 -23.72 3.90 1.37
N PHE A 324 -22.91 4.84 1.87
CA PHE A 324 -22.25 4.74 3.18
C PHE A 324 -23.18 4.98 4.38
N TYR A 325 -24.36 5.61 4.19
CA TYR A 325 -25.38 5.74 5.26
C TYR A 325 -25.91 4.38 5.75
N GLN A 326 -25.63 3.29 5.04
CA GLN A 326 -26.04 1.95 5.45
C GLN A 326 -25.12 1.36 6.55
N VAL A 327 -24.03 2.03 6.88
CA VAL A 327 -23.10 1.61 7.93
C VAL A 327 -23.71 1.86 9.31
N GLY A 328 -23.90 0.79 10.09
CA GLY A 328 -24.41 0.90 11.45
C GLY A 328 -23.35 1.40 12.44
N ASN A 329 -23.66 2.46 13.20
CA ASN A 329 -22.79 3.07 14.20
C ASN A 329 -21.42 3.51 13.65
N PRO A 330 -21.37 4.40 12.65
CA PRO A 330 -20.13 4.93 12.13
C PRO A 330 -19.40 5.74 13.21
N ARG A 331 -18.05 5.68 13.20
CA ARG A 331 -17.22 6.52 14.07
C ARG A 331 -16.79 7.81 13.38
N ARG A 332 -16.54 7.73 12.08
CA ARG A 332 -16.05 8.82 11.23
C ARG A 332 -16.90 9.06 9.99
N MET A 333 -17.52 8.03 9.44
CA MET A 333 -18.43 8.14 8.28
C MET A 333 -19.81 8.57 8.74
N THR A 334 -19.90 9.76 9.37
CA THR A 334 -21.11 10.36 9.88
C THR A 334 -21.80 11.22 8.82
N ASP A 335 -23.07 11.60 9.08
CA ASP A 335 -23.80 12.49 8.19
C ASP A 335 -23.07 13.84 8.04
N GLU A 336 -22.50 14.36 9.13
CA GLU A 336 -21.74 15.60 9.15
C GLU A 336 -20.46 15.48 8.27
N TYR A 337 -19.80 14.33 8.28
CA TYR A 337 -18.64 14.09 7.42
C TYR A 337 -19.03 14.06 5.94
N PHE A 338 -20.16 13.46 5.59
CA PHE A 338 -20.62 13.44 4.19
C PHE A 338 -21.05 14.81 3.70
N GLU A 339 -21.67 15.64 4.57
CA GLU A 339 -21.98 17.05 4.28
C GLU A 339 -20.69 17.83 4.03
N LEU A 340 -19.67 17.68 4.90
CA LEU A 340 -18.35 18.28 4.72
C LEU A 340 -17.68 17.84 3.40
N GLY A 341 -17.73 16.54 3.08
CA GLY A 341 -17.19 16.02 1.83
C GLY A 341 -17.83 16.61 0.58
N LEU A 342 -19.14 16.83 0.61
CA LEU A 342 -19.89 17.50 -0.46
C LEU A 342 -19.57 19.01 -0.55
N GLU A 343 -19.41 19.68 0.59
CA GLU A 343 -18.98 21.08 0.65
C GLU A 343 -17.60 21.22 0.02
N LYS A 344 -16.62 20.39 0.40
CA LYS A 344 -15.28 20.41 -0.19
C LYS A 344 -15.29 20.09 -1.69
N TYR A 345 -16.16 19.19 -2.15
CA TYR A 345 -16.36 18.94 -3.58
C TYR A 345 -16.86 20.22 -4.31
N ASP A 346 -17.84 20.91 -3.75
CA ASP A 346 -18.41 22.11 -4.34
C ASP A 346 -17.44 23.32 -4.30
N GLU A 347 -16.57 23.43 -3.26
CA GLU A 347 -15.48 24.41 -3.16
C GLU A 347 -14.46 24.23 -4.29
N LEU A 348 -14.02 22.99 -4.55
CA LEU A 348 -13.09 22.67 -5.64
C LEU A 348 -13.67 23.00 -7.02
N ALA A 349 -14.98 22.83 -7.22
CA ALA A 349 -15.65 23.25 -8.47
C ALA A 349 -15.59 24.75 -8.71
N GLN A 350 -15.51 25.57 -7.65
CA GLN A 350 -15.47 27.02 -7.72
C GLN A 350 -14.02 27.55 -7.82
N GLY A 351 -13.01 26.69 -7.68
CA GLY A 351 -11.59 27.09 -7.67
C GLY A 351 -11.16 27.78 -6.38
N GLU A 352 -11.86 27.55 -5.29
CA GLU A 352 -11.64 28.13 -3.96
C GLU A 352 -10.81 27.21 -3.03
N SER A 353 -9.85 26.42 -3.57
CA SER A 353 -9.04 25.46 -2.79
C SER A 353 -7.61 25.97 -2.53
#